data_0197f81ac113da7974a10cd154793a00
#
_entry.id   0197f81ac113da7974a10cd154793a00
#
_cell.length_a   1.000
_cell.length_b   1.000
_cell.length_c   1.000
_cell.angle_alpha   90.00
_cell.angle_beta   90.00
_cell.angle_gamma   90.00
#
_symmetry.space_group_name_H-M   'P 1'
#
loop_
_entity.id
_entity.type
_entity.pdbx_description
1 polymer ?
#
loop_
_entity_poly.entity_id
_entity_poly.type
_entity_poly.pdbx_seq_one_letter_code
_entity_poly.pdbx_strand_id
1 'polypeptide(L)' 'MTEFPHASLCYLTEPVPGQPVINVQTPDGKLTRAIVNHDQLKHLIARGVEIEYGYVEARA' A
#
# COMPACT_ATOMS: atom_id res chain seq x y z
N MET A 1 15.01 -18.63 -3.05
CA MET A 1 13.77 -17.85 -2.84
C MET A 1 14.09 -16.36 -2.85
N THR A 2 13.33 -15.60 -3.61
CA THR A 2 13.55 -14.15 -3.70
C THR A 2 12.79 -13.45 -2.57
N GLU A 3 13.50 -12.69 -1.78
CA GLU A 3 12.87 -11.88 -0.75
C GLU A 3 12.60 -10.48 -1.29
N PHE A 4 11.42 -9.97 -0.99
CA PHE A 4 11.09 -8.58 -1.27
C PHE A 4 11.59 -7.70 -0.14
N PRO A 5 12.06 -6.48 -0.45
CA PRO A 5 12.45 -5.54 0.60
C PRO A 5 11.25 -5.16 1.46
N HIS A 6 11.49 -4.97 2.75
CA HIS A 6 10.47 -4.51 3.67
C HIS A 6 10.29 -3.00 3.56
N ALA A 7 9.05 -2.53 3.63
CA ALA A 7 8.78 -1.10 3.69
C ALA A 7 8.99 -0.61 5.12
N SER A 8 9.67 0.51 5.28
CA SER A 8 9.72 1.21 6.57
C SER A 8 8.51 2.10 6.75
N LEU A 9 7.98 2.66 5.65
CA LEU A 9 6.77 3.46 5.63
C LEU A 9 5.98 3.14 4.37
N CYS A 10 4.66 3.06 4.50
CA CYS A 10 3.78 2.90 3.36
C CYS A 10 2.48 3.66 3.67
N TYR A 11 2.12 4.61 2.81
CA TYR A 11 0.98 5.46 3.06
C TYR A 11 0.42 6.02 1.76
N LEU A 12 -0.82 6.51 1.85
CA LEU A 12 -1.50 7.15 0.73
C LEU A 12 -1.59 8.65 0.99
N THR A 13 -1.41 9.43 -0.08
CA THR A 13 -1.61 10.87 -0.06
C THR A 13 -2.45 11.28 -1.27
N GLU A 14 -3.01 12.48 -1.22
CA GLU A 14 -3.75 13.04 -2.36
C GLU A 14 -3.38 14.50 -2.49
N PRO A 15 -2.14 14.80 -2.96
CA PRO A 15 -1.69 16.19 -3.10
C PRO A 15 -2.48 16.97 -4.14
N VAL A 16 -3.01 16.27 -5.15
CA VAL A 16 -3.92 16.87 -6.13
C VAL A 16 -5.25 16.12 -6.03
N PRO A 17 -6.38 16.83 -5.81
CA PRO A 17 -7.68 16.16 -5.72
C PRO A 17 -7.96 15.25 -6.92
N GLY A 18 -8.40 14.03 -6.64
CA GLY A 18 -8.67 13.02 -7.66
C GLY A 18 -7.44 12.25 -8.12
N GLN A 19 -6.27 12.53 -7.59
CA GLN A 19 -5.03 11.83 -7.94
C GLN A 19 -4.36 11.24 -6.70
N PRO A 20 -4.87 10.12 -6.19
CA PRO A 20 -4.25 9.47 -5.04
C PRO A 20 -2.86 8.94 -5.40
N VAL A 21 -1.93 9.08 -4.47
CA VAL A 21 -0.55 8.65 -4.63
C VAL A 21 -0.22 7.62 -3.56
N ILE A 22 0.28 6.48 -4.00
CA ILE A 22 0.83 5.48 -3.08
C ILE A 22 2.31 5.78 -2.87
N ASN A 23 2.74 5.77 -1.60
CA ASN A 23 4.10 6.11 -1.21
C ASN A 23 4.68 4.92 -0.44
N VAL A 24 5.85 4.47 -0.86
CA VAL A 24 6.56 3.37 -0.20
C VAL A 24 7.99 3.79 0.02
N GLN A 25 8.42 3.75 1.27
CA GLN A 25 9.81 4.03 1.64
C GLN A 25 10.46 2.77 2.21
N THR A 26 11.67 2.46 1.77
CA THR A 26 12.44 1.34 2.29
C THR A 26 13.48 1.83 3.30
N PRO A 27 14.04 0.94 4.15
CA PRO A 27 14.98 1.35 5.20
C PRO A 27 16.24 2.03 4.69
N ASP A 28 16.62 1.82 3.43
CA ASP A 28 17.76 2.48 2.81
C ASP A 28 17.47 3.95 2.43
N GLY A 29 16.28 4.45 2.73
CA GLY A 29 15.88 5.81 2.43
C GLY A 29 15.29 6.01 1.05
N LYS A 30 15.15 4.96 0.27
CA LYS A 30 14.60 5.05 -1.08
C LYS A 30 13.08 5.20 -1.01
N LEU A 31 12.59 6.23 -1.69
CA LEU A 31 11.15 6.52 -1.74
C LEU A 31 10.63 6.30 -3.14
N THR A 32 9.57 5.48 -3.26
CA THR A 32 8.88 5.22 -4.51
C THR A 32 7.46 5.76 -4.40
N ARG A 33 7.01 6.49 -5.41
CA ARG A 33 5.67 7.08 -5.47
C ARG A 33 5.03 6.77 -6.81
N ALA A 34 3.72 6.52 -6.79
CA ALA A 34 2.96 6.28 -8.01
C ALA A 34 1.55 6.80 -7.85
N ILE A 35 1.06 7.47 -8.89
CA ILE A 35 -0.35 7.88 -8.95
C ILE A 35 -1.17 6.65 -9.32
N VAL A 36 -2.25 6.40 -8.58
CA VAL A 36 -3.17 5.30 -8.87
C VAL A 36 -4.52 5.88 -9.28
N ASN A 37 -5.22 5.19 -10.20
CA ASN A 37 -6.56 5.61 -10.58
C ASN A 37 -7.59 5.07 -9.59
N HIS A 38 -8.86 5.48 -9.77
CA HIS A 38 -9.93 5.10 -8.85
C HIS A 38 -10.15 3.58 -8.80
N ASP A 39 -10.09 2.91 -9.95
CA ASP A 39 -10.28 1.46 -10.01
C ASP A 39 -9.14 0.72 -9.31
N GLN A 40 -7.91 1.18 -9.51
CA GLN A 40 -6.75 0.63 -8.83
C GLN A 40 -6.85 0.82 -7.32
N LEU A 41 -7.27 2.01 -6.89
CA LEU A 41 -7.44 2.30 -5.46
C LEU A 41 -8.51 1.40 -4.84
N LYS A 42 -9.66 1.23 -5.51
CA LYS A 42 -10.72 0.34 -5.06
C LYS A 42 -10.20 -1.09 -4.90
N HIS A 43 -9.44 -1.57 -5.87
CA HIS A 43 -8.87 -2.91 -5.83
C HIS A 43 -7.90 -3.07 -4.65
N LEU A 44 -7.04 -2.08 -4.44
CA LEU A 44 -6.11 -2.09 -3.33
C LEU A 44 -6.82 -2.14 -1.97
N ILE A 45 -7.85 -1.32 -1.81
CA ILE A 45 -8.64 -1.29 -0.57
C ILE A 45 -9.33 -2.64 -0.35
N ALA A 46 -9.99 -3.17 -1.36
CA ALA A 46 -10.71 -4.44 -1.26
C ALA A 46 -9.76 -5.58 -0.92
N ARG A 47 -8.63 -5.64 -1.61
CA ARG A 47 -7.64 -6.69 -1.37
C ARG A 47 -6.98 -6.54 0.00
N GLY A 48 -6.72 -5.30 0.40
CA GLY A 48 -6.16 -5.00 1.72
C GLY A 48 -7.08 -5.44 2.84
N VAL A 49 -8.37 -5.23 2.70
CA VAL A 49 -9.37 -5.66 3.69
C VAL A 49 -9.38 -7.19 3.81
N GLU A 50 -9.33 -7.90 2.67
CA GLU A 50 -9.29 -9.36 2.67
C GLU A 50 -8.06 -9.89 3.42
N ILE A 51 -6.91 -9.31 3.15
CA ILE A 51 -5.64 -9.71 3.79
C ILE A 51 -5.69 -9.40 5.28
N GLU A 52 -6.16 -8.22 5.65
CA GLU A 52 -6.29 -7.81 7.06
C GLU A 52 -7.25 -8.73 7.82
N TYR A 53 -8.37 -9.08 7.19
CA TYR A 53 -9.34 -10.00 7.79
C TYR A 53 -8.70 -11.36 8.09
N GLY A 54 -7.87 -11.86 7.17
CA GLY A 54 -7.15 -13.11 7.37
C GLY A 54 -6.23 -13.08 8.59
N TYR A 55 -5.55 -11.95 8.81
CA TYR A 55 -4.70 -11.78 9.99
C TYR A 55 -5.51 -11.78 11.28
N VAL A 56 -6.63 -11.08 11.28
CA VAL A 56 -7.50 -11.01 12.45
C VAL A 56 -8.06 -12.40 12.79
N GLU A 57 -8.51 -13.15 11.78
CA GLU A 57 -9.01 -14.51 11.98
C GLU A 57 -7.94 -15.46 12.50
N ALA A 58 -6.74 -15.36 11.99
CA ALA A 58 -5.63 -16.22 12.41
C ALA A 58 -5.23 -16.00 13.87
N ARG A 59 -5.52 -14.84 14.41
CA ARG A 59 -5.22 -14.49 15.81
C ARG A 59 -6.35 -14.83 16.78
N ALA A 60 -7.52 -15.10 16.25
CA ALA A 60 -8.72 -15.33 17.08
C ALA A 60 -8.73 -16.73 17.74
#